data_88fc2a1df4448e916e6032724e5df586
#
_entry.id   88fc2a1df4448e916e6032724e5df586
#
_cell.length_a   1.000
_cell.length_b   1.000
_cell.length_c   1.000
_cell.angle_alpha   90.00
_cell.angle_beta   90.00
_cell.angle_gamma   90.00
#
_symmetry.space_group_name_H-M   'P 1'
#
loop_
_entity.id
_entity.type
_entity.pdbx_description
1 polymer ?
#
loop_
_entity_poly.entity_id
_entity_poly.type
_entity_poly.pdbx_seq_one_letter_code
_entity_poly.pdbx_strand_id
1 'polypeptide(L)'
;MANQDAPFGLRPVGKVSGNRDSGGTTEYDIAACASAIYQNDPVKMACGGTIAVAAAGNTLIGSINGVFYTDATTSKPTFARYLAASNSATDIVGYVNDDPFTVFEIQSAGSGAHAQTDIGTNCDMATYAAGAAPDYLSGVEAVDTQSTTTANFRIIGLSKDPDNNDITAANVNWRVLIAEHFYMTTTGV
;
A
#
# COMPACT_ATOMS: atom_id res chain seq x y z
N MET A 1 -24.55 5.49 -8.41
CA MET A 1 -24.54 5.75 -6.93
C MET A 1 -23.27 6.50 -6.67
N ALA A 2 -23.22 7.36 -5.65
CA ALA A 2 -21.95 7.97 -5.27
C ALA A 2 -21.00 6.88 -4.74
N ASN A 3 -19.73 6.95 -5.10
CA ASN A 3 -18.71 6.08 -4.54
C ASN A 3 -18.62 6.30 -3.02
N GLN A 4 -18.24 5.26 -2.30
CA GLN A 4 -18.12 5.31 -0.84
C GLN A 4 -16.70 5.73 -0.45
N ASP A 5 -16.59 6.68 0.47
CA ASP A 5 -15.32 7.04 1.10
C ASP A 5 -14.98 6.01 2.19
N ALA A 6 -14.11 5.06 1.83
CA ALA A 6 -13.68 3.97 2.69
C ALA A 6 -12.29 3.47 2.26
N PRO A 7 -11.22 4.24 2.50
CA PRO A 7 -9.87 3.88 2.09
C PRO A 7 -9.39 2.59 2.77
N PHE A 8 -8.62 1.82 2.04
CA PHE A 8 -8.11 0.50 2.48
C PHE A 8 -6.62 0.30 2.20
N GLY A 9 -5.94 1.37 1.81
CA GLY A 9 -4.52 1.35 1.47
C GLY A 9 -4.22 0.68 0.13
N LEU A 10 -3.05 0.10 0.00
CA LEU A 10 -2.55 -0.54 -1.22
C LEU A 10 -2.85 -2.05 -1.20
N ARG A 11 -4.04 -2.44 -1.65
CA ARG A 11 -4.54 -3.82 -1.59
C ARG A 11 -4.08 -4.63 -2.82
N PRO A 12 -3.32 -5.73 -2.68
CA PRO A 12 -2.95 -6.57 -3.81
C PRO A 12 -4.16 -7.35 -4.34
N VAL A 13 -4.39 -7.36 -5.66
CA VAL A 13 -5.56 -8.00 -6.28
C VAL A 13 -5.19 -8.96 -7.42
N GLY A 14 -3.96 -8.98 -7.87
CA GLY A 14 -3.52 -9.87 -8.93
C GLY A 14 -2.16 -9.50 -9.49
N LYS A 15 -1.83 -10.04 -10.64
CA LYS A 15 -0.61 -9.71 -11.40
C LYS A 15 -0.96 -9.27 -12.82
N VAL A 16 -0.05 -8.51 -13.43
CA VAL A 16 -0.12 -8.21 -14.87
C VAL A 16 -0.16 -9.51 -15.66
N SER A 17 -0.86 -9.51 -16.79
CA SER A 17 -1.10 -10.68 -17.67
C SER A 17 -2.01 -11.77 -17.09
N GLY A 18 -2.82 -11.48 -16.10
CA GLY A 18 -3.88 -12.38 -15.62
C GLY A 18 -3.38 -13.59 -14.82
N ASN A 19 -2.11 -13.64 -14.49
CA ASN A 19 -1.63 -14.63 -13.51
C ASN A 19 -2.22 -14.28 -12.14
N ARG A 20 -2.92 -15.24 -11.53
CA ARG A 20 -3.61 -15.05 -10.25
C ARG A 20 -2.73 -15.35 -9.03
N ASP A 21 -1.47 -15.69 -9.22
CA ASP A 21 -0.54 -15.92 -8.12
C ASP A 21 -0.11 -14.58 -7.51
N SER A 22 -0.99 -14.04 -6.68
CA SER A 22 -0.78 -12.80 -5.92
C SER A 22 -0.50 -13.07 -4.45
N GLY A 23 -0.48 -14.32 -4.04
CA GLY A 23 -0.41 -14.70 -2.63
C GLY A 23 1.00 -14.79 -2.05
N GLY A 24 2.04 -14.60 -2.85
CA GLY A 24 3.42 -14.62 -2.38
C GLY A 24 3.73 -13.36 -1.56
N THR A 25 4.28 -13.55 -0.37
CA THR A 25 4.84 -12.48 0.45
C THR A 25 6.28 -12.81 0.78
N THR A 26 7.13 -11.79 0.78
CA THR A 26 8.51 -11.89 1.24
C THR A 26 8.61 -11.38 2.68
N GLU A 27 9.44 -12.04 3.47
CA GLU A 27 9.70 -11.65 4.85
C GLU A 27 10.77 -10.55 4.91
N TYR A 28 10.49 -9.50 5.67
CA TYR A 28 11.42 -8.40 5.91
C TYR A 28 11.46 -8.07 7.40
N ASP A 29 12.64 -7.80 7.89
CA ASP A 29 12.81 -7.32 9.25
C ASP A 29 12.22 -5.89 9.40
N ILE A 30 11.54 -5.64 10.49
CA ILE A 30 11.06 -4.33 10.88
C ILE A 30 11.88 -3.88 12.09
N ALA A 31 12.55 -2.75 11.99
CA ALA A 31 13.21 -2.16 13.13
C ALA A 31 12.18 -1.81 14.23
N ALA A 32 12.58 -1.86 15.49
CA ALA A 32 11.74 -1.37 16.57
C ALA A 32 11.24 0.04 16.22
N CYS A 33 9.95 0.15 15.87
CA CYS A 33 9.44 1.31 15.18
C CYS A 33 8.63 2.22 16.10
N ALA A 34 8.81 3.52 15.89
CA ALA A 34 8.02 4.55 16.57
C ALA A 34 6.59 4.66 16.01
N SER A 35 6.38 4.24 14.76
CA SER A 35 5.10 4.37 14.06
C SER A 35 4.36 3.04 14.00
N ALA A 36 3.04 3.09 14.08
CA ALA A 36 2.21 1.92 13.81
C ALA A 36 2.27 1.56 12.33
N ILE A 37 2.09 0.27 12.04
CA ILE A 37 2.00 -0.27 10.68
C ILE A 37 0.67 -1.03 10.59
N TYR A 38 -0.08 -0.76 9.54
CA TYR A 38 -1.40 -1.37 9.32
C TYR A 38 -1.39 -2.26 8.07
N GLN A 39 -2.32 -3.19 8.00
CA GLN A 39 -2.49 -4.02 6.81
C GLN A 39 -2.73 -3.13 5.57
N ASN A 40 -2.11 -3.48 4.46
CA ASN A 40 -2.07 -2.73 3.20
C ASN A 40 -1.34 -1.38 3.26
N ASP A 41 -0.58 -1.08 4.30
CA ASP A 41 0.32 0.06 4.26
C ASP A 41 1.37 -0.12 3.15
N PRO A 42 1.60 0.90 2.31
CA PRO A 42 2.77 0.94 1.45
C PRO A 42 4.04 1.02 2.29
N VAL A 43 5.02 0.20 1.96
CA VAL A 43 6.29 0.14 2.69
C VAL A 43 7.48 0.41 1.78
N LYS A 44 8.55 0.92 2.38
CA LYS A 44 9.84 1.21 1.74
C LYS A 44 10.96 0.49 2.43
N MET A 45 12.08 0.31 1.72
CA MET A 45 13.34 -0.05 2.37
C MET A 45 13.85 1.11 3.21
N ALA A 46 14.34 0.80 4.39
CA ALA A 46 14.98 1.74 5.30
C ALA A 46 16.47 1.39 5.46
N CYS A 47 17.26 2.34 5.94
CA CYS A 47 18.66 2.11 6.27
C CYS A 47 18.80 0.94 7.26
N GLY A 48 19.78 0.08 7.03
CA GLY A 48 20.01 -1.11 7.88
C GLY A 48 19.31 -2.38 7.39
N GLY A 49 18.71 -2.36 6.19
CA GLY A 49 18.10 -3.56 5.59
C GLY A 49 16.72 -3.90 6.16
N THR A 50 16.09 -2.98 6.86
CA THR A 50 14.74 -3.14 7.42
C THR A 50 13.70 -2.43 6.55
N ILE A 51 12.42 -2.67 6.80
CA ILE A 51 11.34 -1.93 6.16
C ILE A 51 10.68 -0.94 7.13
N ALA A 52 10.08 0.09 6.56
CA ALA A 52 9.27 1.07 7.29
C ALA A 52 8.08 1.51 6.43
N VAL A 53 7.06 2.10 7.08
CA VAL A 53 5.94 2.72 6.36
C VAL A 53 6.47 3.81 5.43
N ALA A 54 5.97 3.82 4.21
CA ALA A 54 6.34 4.81 3.21
C ALA A 54 5.55 6.11 3.39
N ALA A 55 6.16 7.21 2.97
CA ALA A 55 5.51 8.51 2.80
C ALA A 55 5.47 8.88 1.31
N ALA A 56 4.68 9.86 0.95
CA ALA A 56 4.61 10.38 -0.42
C ALA A 56 6.01 10.71 -0.96
N GLY A 57 6.30 10.32 -2.20
CA GLY A 57 7.59 10.52 -2.84
C GLY A 57 8.68 9.52 -2.45
N ASN A 58 8.39 8.51 -1.64
CA ASN A 58 9.33 7.42 -1.38
C ASN A 58 9.23 6.33 -2.46
N THR A 59 10.38 5.73 -2.79
CA THR A 59 10.43 4.49 -3.56
C THR A 59 9.81 3.36 -2.73
N LEU A 60 8.82 2.68 -3.29
CA LEU A 60 8.06 1.64 -2.61
C LEU A 60 8.64 0.25 -2.87
N ILE A 61 8.59 -0.62 -1.88
CA ILE A 61 8.91 -2.04 -2.08
C ILE A 61 7.64 -2.89 -2.27
N GLY A 62 6.51 -2.43 -1.78
CA GLY A 62 5.26 -3.16 -1.86
C GLY A 62 4.25 -2.73 -0.80
N SER A 63 3.31 -3.61 -0.50
CA SER A 63 2.35 -3.43 0.60
C SER A 63 2.48 -4.53 1.64
N ILE A 64 2.33 -4.17 2.91
CA ILE A 64 2.41 -5.12 4.01
C ILE A 64 1.08 -5.85 4.20
N ASN A 65 1.13 -7.18 4.34
CA ASN A 65 -0.05 -7.99 4.58
C ASN A 65 -0.27 -8.28 6.07
N GLY A 66 0.80 -8.34 6.83
CA GLY A 66 0.75 -8.60 8.27
C GLY A 66 2.14 -8.66 8.87
N VAL A 67 2.20 -8.86 10.17
CA VAL A 67 3.44 -8.89 10.96
C VAL A 67 3.46 -10.10 11.89
N PHE A 68 4.66 -10.59 12.16
CA PHE A 68 4.92 -11.60 13.19
C PHE A 68 5.93 -11.04 14.18
N TYR A 69 5.73 -11.29 15.46
CA TYR A 69 6.67 -10.93 16.52
C TYR A 69 6.40 -11.74 17.78
N THR A 70 7.36 -11.79 18.68
CA THR A 70 7.16 -12.30 20.04
C THR A 70 6.76 -11.15 20.96
N ASP A 71 5.55 -11.21 21.50
CA ASP A 71 5.05 -10.17 22.41
C ASP A 71 5.92 -10.07 23.65
N ALA A 72 6.49 -8.90 23.90
CA ALA A 72 7.47 -8.68 24.96
C ALA A 72 6.88 -8.84 26.38
N THR A 73 5.56 -8.69 26.53
CA THR A 73 4.88 -8.81 27.83
C THR A 73 4.48 -10.24 28.13
N THR A 74 3.94 -10.94 27.14
CA THR A 74 3.39 -12.28 27.33
C THR A 74 4.34 -13.40 26.90
N SER A 75 5.44 -13.05 26.19
CA SER A 75 6.39 -13.98 25.56
C SER A 75 5.72 -14.96 24.59
N LYS A 76 4.60 -14.57 23.99
CA LYS A 76 3.87 -15.41 23.03
C LYS A 76 4.18 -15.01 21.59
N PRO A 77 4.42 -15.98 20.70
CA PRO A 77 4.42 -15.72 19.26
C PRO A 77 3.08 -15.14 18.83
N THR A 78 3.10 -14.00 18.14
CA THR A 78 1.91 -13.26 17.75
C THR A 78 1.97 -12.96 16.27
N PHE A 79 0.95 -13.39 15.52
CA PHE A 79 0.71 -12.96 14.15
C PHE A 79 -0.45 -11.97 14.14
N ALA A 80 -0.22 -10.78 13.60
CA ALA A 80 -1.21 -9.73 13.60
C ALA A 80 -1.27 -9.01 12.24
N ARG A 81 -2.43 -8.44 11.92
CA ARG A 81 -2.60 -7.61 10.72
C ARG A 81 -2.03 -6.20 10.91
N TYR A 82 -1.71 -5.79 12.12
CA TYR A 82 -1.09 -4.50 12.40
C TYR A 82 -0.04 -4.60 13.48
N LEU A 83 0.90 -3.67 13.47
CA LEU A 83 1.90 -3.47 14.51
C LEU A 83 1.58 -2.18 15.25
N ALA A 84 1.42 -2.25 16.56
CA ALA A 84 1.20 -1.04 17.36
C ALA A 84 2.47 -0.16 17.38
N ALA A 85 2.27 1.15 17.46
CA ALA A 85 3.37 2.09 17.67
C ALA A 85 4.17 1.74 18.94
N SER A 86 5.47 1.99 18.89
CA SER A 86 6.39 1.75 20.01
C SER A 86 6.40 0.29 20.52
N ASN A 87 6.15 -0.68 19.62
CA ASN A 87 6.30 -2.08 19.98
C ASN A 87 7.75 -2.38 20.36
N SER A 88 7.94 -3.05 21.49
CA SER A 88 9.27 -3.33 22.08
C SER A 88 9.84 -4.69 21.70
N ALA A 89 9.15 -5.47 20.86
CA ALA A 89 9.69 -6.72 20.35
C ALA A 89 10.93 -6.46 19.47
N THR A 90 11.87 -7.39 19.48
CA THR A 90 13.15 -7.28 18.73
C THR A 90 13.21 -8.21 17.52
N ASP A 91 12.20 -9.07 17.35
CA ASP A 91 12.09 -10.10 16.32
C ASP A 91 10.92 -9.85 15.38
N ILE A 92 10.68 -8.58 15.05
CA ILE A 92 9.53 -8.19 14.25
C ILE A 92 9.79 -8.45 12.77
N VAL A 93 8.94 -9.28 12.16
CA VAL A 93 8.99 -9.61 10.73
C VAL A 93 7.70 -9.13 10.06
N GLY A 94 7.83 -8.43 8.94
CA GLY A 94 6.73 -8.02 8.08
C GLY A 94 6.61 -8.90 6.84
N TYR A 95 5.40 -9.27 6.47
CA TYR A 95 5.09 -10.01 5.26
C TYR A 95 4.63 -9.04 4.17
N VAL A 96 5.43 -8.85 3.14
CA VAL A 96 5.23 -7.83 2.10
C VAL A 96 4.95 -8.46 0.75
N ASN A 97 3.93 -7.96 0.05
CA ASN A 97 3.73 -8.22 -1.37
C ASN A 97 4.66 -7.31 -2.17
N ASP A 98 5.80 -7.83 -2.58
CA ASP A 98 6.93 -7.07 -3.13
C ASP A 98 7.23 -7.37 -4.62
N ASP A 99 6.34 -8.07 -5.30
CA ASP A 99 6.51 -8.33 -6.74
C ASP A 99 6.17 -7.07 -7.55
N PRO A 100 7.12 -6.54 -8.37
CA PRO A 100 6.91 -5.33 -9.18
C PRO A 100 5.73 -5.40 -10.15
N PHE A 101 5.29 -6.59 -10.52
CA PHE A 101 4.18 -6.82 -11.43
C PHE A 101 2.85 -7.11 -10.72
N THR A 102 2.82 -6.95 -9.41
CA THR A 102 1.57 -7.03 -8.65
C THR A 102 0.68 -5.82 -8.98
N VAL A 103 -0.56 -6.13 -9.32
CA VAL A 103 -1.63 -5.14 -9.48
C VAL A 103 -2.25 -4.90 -8.11
N PHE A 104 -2.28 -3.66 -7.72
CA PHE A 104 -2.92 -3.22 -6.49
C PHE A 104 -4.20 -2.46 -6.78
N GLU A 105 -5.09 -2.42 -5.82
CA GLU A 105 -6.19 -1.47 -5.76
C GLU A 105 -5.92 -0.44 -4.67
N ILE A 106 -6.26 0.82 -4.95
CA ILE A 106 -6.15 1.95 -4.03
C ILE A 106 -7.28 2.95 -4.33
N GLN A 107 -7.85 3.54 -3.29
CA GLN A 107 -8.87 4.56 -3.45
C GLN A 107 -8.23 5.91 -3.78
N SER A 108 -8.89 6.73 -4.58
CA SER A 108 -8.50 8.13 -4.80
C SER A 108 -8.91 9.01 -3.62
N ALA A 109 -8.17 10.10 -3.38
CA ALA A 109 -8.34 10.98 -2.21
C ALA A 109 -9.60 11.86 -2.24
N GLY A 110 -10.53 11.59 -3.11
CA GLY A 110 -11.93 11.94 -2.92
C GLY A 110 -12.40 13.35 -3.25
N SER A 111 -11.61 14.20 -3.91
CA SER A 111 -12.04 15.57 -4.18
C SER A 111 -12.34 15.89 -5.65
N GLY A 112 -11.97 15.03 -6.59
CA GLY A 112 -12.04 15.26 -8.02
C GLY A 112 -12.91 14.26 -8.77
N ALA A 113 -13.51 14.71 -9.87
CA ALA A 113 -14.03 13.82 -10.90
C ALA A 113 -12.87 13.36 -11.79
N HIS A 114 -12.83 12.07 -12.06
CA HIS A 114 -11.84 11.44 -12.91
C HIS A 114 -12.40 11.20 -14.32
N ALA A 115 -11.55 10.80 -15.24
CA ALA A 115 -11.93 10.53 -16.61
C ALA A 115 -11.20 9.29 -17.15
N GLN A 116 -11.72 8.72 -18.24
CA GLN A 116 -11.08 7.61 -18.94
C GLN A 116 -9.63 7.92 -19.38
N THR A 117 -9.31 9.20 -19.60
CA THR A 117 -7.97 9.69 -19.97
C THR A 117 -6.95 9.56 -18.85
N ASP A 118 -7.37 9.36 -17.61
CA ASP A 118 -6.47 9.18 -16.46
C ASP A 118 -5.85 7.78 -16.44
N ILE A 119 -6.47 6.84 -17.13
CA ILE A 119 -5.91 5.50 -17.30
C ILE A 119 -4.66 5.58 -18.19
N GLY A 120 -3.55 5.09 -17.68
CA GLY A 120 -2.23 5.16 -18.32
C GLY A 120 -1.35 6.31 -17.80
N THR A 121 -1.90 7.21 -16.99
CA THR A 121 -1.14 8.27 -16.31
C THR A 121 -0.57 7.77 -14.97
N ASN A 122 0.26 8.59 -14.36
CA ASN A 122 0.82 8.33 -13.04
C ASN A 122 0.12 9.20 -11.97
N CYS A 123 0.11 8.74 -10.72
CA CYS A 123 -0.33 9.51 -9.56
C CYS A 123 0.55 9.20 -8.37
N ASP A 124 0.70 10.16 -7.47
CA ASP A 124 1.41 9.97 -6.22
C ASP A 124 0.52 9.36 -5.14
N MET A 125 1.18 8.85 -4.11
CA MET A 125 0.54 8.51 -2.86
C MET A 125 0.14 9.81 -2.15
N ALA A 126 -1.08 9.87 -1.64
CA ALA A 126 -1.51 10.95 -0.76
C ALA A 126 -0.72 10.90 0.56
N THR A 127 -0.86 11.94 1.37
CA THR A 127 -0.26 11.96 2.71
C THR A 127 -0.69 10.71 3.48
N TYR A 128 0.29 10.04 4.10
CA TYR A 128 0.03 8.84 4.90
C TYR A 128 -1.11 9.08 5.90
N ALA A 129 -2.09 8.20 5.88
CA ALA A 129 -3.17 8.16 6.83
C ALA A 129 -3.14 6.82 7.58
N ALA A 130 -3.07 6.89 8.90
CA ALA A 130 -3.06 5.71 9.74
C ALA A 130 -4.41 4.99 9.67
N GLY A 131 -4.36 3.68 9.70
CA GLY A 131 -5.54 2.85 9.88
C GLY A 131 -6.16 3.03 11.27
N ALA A 132 -7.39 2.58 11.43
CA ALA A 132 -8.12 2.64 12.69
C ALA A 132 -8.73 1.29 13.07
N ALA A 133 -8.97 1.12 14.38
CA ALA A 133 -9.78 0.00 14.86
C ALA A 133 -11.25 0.18 14.36
N PRO A 134 -12.00 -0.92 14.14
CA PRO A 134 -11.63 -2.32 14.39
C PRO A 134 -10.87 -2.99 13.25
N ASP A 135 -10.84 -2.39 12.05
CA ASP A 135 -10.40 -3.07 10.84
C ASP A 135 -8.87 -3.11 10.70
N TYR A 136 -8.18 -2.12 11.26
CA TYR A 136 -6.72 -1.99 11.17
C TYR A 136 -6.20 -2.05 9.73
N LEU A 137 -6.97 -1.51 8.79
CA LEU A 137 -6.56 -1.30 7.41
C LEU A 137 -5.90 0.08 7.25
N SER A 138 -4.97 0.18 6.32
CA SER A 138 -4.36 1.45 5.95
C SER A 138 -5.40 2.46 5.46
N GLY A 139 -5.26 3.71 5.84
CA GLY A 139 -6.04 4.82 5.31
C GLY A 139 -5.36 5.55 4.16
N VAL A 140 -4.31 4.97 3.57
CA VAL A 140 -3.56 5.59 2.47
C VAL A 140 -4.39 5.56 1.18
N GLU A 141 -4.35 6.68 0.47
CA GLU A 141 -5.07 6.94 -0.78
C GLU A 141 -4.10 7.40 -1.87
N ALA A 142 -4.56 7.37 -3.13
CA ALA A 142 -3.87 8.00 -4.25
C ALA A 142 -4.35 9.44 -4.41
N VAL A 143 -3.43 10.38 -4.75
CA VAL A 143 -3.83 11.76 -5.04
C VAL A 143 -4.71 11.82 -6.29
N ASP A 144 -5.63 12.78 -6.33
CA ASP A 144 -6.53 12.99 -7.48
C ASP A 144 -5.81 13.63 -8.68
N THR A 145 -4.64 14.21 -8.48
CA THR A 145 -3.87 14.84 -9.56
C THR A 145 -3.06 13.79 -10.31
N GLN A 146 -3.39 13.62 -11.59
CA GLN A 146 -2.64 12.74 -12.49
C GLN A 146 -1.48 13.49 -13.12
N SER A 147 -0.43 12.73 -13.45
CA SER A 147 0.81 13.26 -14.03
C SER A 147 1.32 12.32 -15.13
N THR A 148 2.08 12.88 -16.05
CA THR A 148 2.87 12.10 -17.02
C THR A 148 4.33 11.96 -16.60
N THR A 149 4.71 12.55 -15.49
CA THR A 149 6.06 12.46 -14.92
C THR A 149 6.16 11.29 -13.92
N THR A 150 7.31 11.13 -13.31
CA THR A 150 7.56 10.11 -12.29
C THR A 150 6.65 10.32 -11.08
N ALA A 151 6.02 9.25 -10.63
CA ALA A 151 5.16 9.23 -9.44
C ALA A 151 5.08 7.80 -8.89
N ASN A 152 4.57 7.63 -7.68
CA ASN A 152 4.53 6.34 -6.99
C ASN A 152 3.76 5.25 -7.75
N PHE A 153 2.64 5.61 -8.38
CA PHE A 153 1.74 4.66 -9.01
C PHE A 153 1.49 4.98 -10.48
N ARG A 154 1.24 3.93 -11.26
CA ARG A 154 0.67 4.02 -12.60
C ARG A 154 -0.72 3.46 -12.61
N ILE A 155 -1.69 4.25 -13.02
CA ILE A 155 -3.09 3.84 -13.16
C ILE A 155 -3.21 2.94 -14.39
N ILE A 156 -3.63 1.70 -14.19
CA ILE A 156 -3.80 0.72 -15.28
C ILE A 156 -5.27 0.41 -15.58
N GLY A 157 -6.17 0.88 -14.75
CA GLY A 157 -7.59 0.69 -14.95
C GLY A 157 -8.43 1.06 -13.75
N LEU A 158 -9.73 0.96 -13.95
CA LEU A 158 -10.74 1.12 -12.91
C LEU A 158 -10.96 -0.22 -12.20
N SER A 159 -11.18 -0.19 -10.88
CA SER A 159 -11.69 -1.36 -10.16
C SER A 159 -13.06 -1.77 -10.72
N LYS A 160 -13.37 -3.05 -10.61
CA LYS A 160 -14.70 -3.59 -10.97
C LYS A 160 -15.65 -3.66 -9.79
N ASP A 161 -15.24 -3.12 -8.65
CA ASP A 161 -16.07 -3.04 -7.47
C ASP A 161 -17.30 -2.16 -7.74
N PRO A 162 -18.51 -2.69 -7.67
CA PRO A 162 -19.72 -1.94 -8.01
C PRO A 162 -19.97 -0.73 -7.10
N ASP A 163 -19.41 -0.73 -5.91
CA ASP A 163 -19.61 0.36 -4.95
C ASP A 163 -18.72 1.58 -5.24
N ASN A 164 -17.58 1.39 -5.94
CA ASN A 164 -16.59 2.44 -6.20
C ASN A 164 -16.04 2.46 -7.64
N ASN A 165 -16.90 2.17 -8.63
CA ASN A 165 -16.53 2.13 -10.04
C ASN A 165 -17.08 3.27 -10.90
N ASP A 166 -17.71 4.26 -10.30
CA ASP A 166 -18.14 5.46 -11.02
C ASP A 166 -16.96 6.42 -11.19
N ILE A 167 -16.36 6.38 -12.39
CA ILE A 167 -15.17 7.18 -12.71
C ILE A 167 -15.43 8.70 -12.67
N THR A 168 -16.69 9.13 -12.73
CA THR A 168 -17.06 10.55 -12.69
C THR A 168 -17.33 11.06 -11.27
N ALA A 169 -17.34 10.17 -10.29
CA ALA A 169 -17.54 10.50 -8.88
C ALA A 169 -16.20 10.53 -8.12
N ALA A 170 -16.19 11.17 -6.98
CA ALA A 170 -15.10 11.11 -6.01
C ALA A 170 -14.88 9.68 -5.47
N ASN A 171 -13.76 9.42 -4.81
CA ASN A 171 -13.44 8.16 -4.13
C ASN A 171 -13.43 6.93 -5.06
N VAL A 172 -12.90 7.09 -6.26
CA VAL A 172 -12.76 6.00 -7.23
C VAL A 172 -11.72 5.00 -6.77
N ASN A 173 -12.01 3.71 -6.91
CA ASN A 173 -11.02 2.67 -6.69
C ASN A 173 -10.22 2.40 -7.97
N TRP A 174 -8.96 2.80 -7.96
CA TRP A 174 -8.02 2.57 -9.07
C TRP A 174 -7.33 1.22 -8.97
N ARG A 175 -7.08 0.62 -10.12
CA ARG A 175 -6.11 -0.46 -10.27
C ARG A 175 -4.79 0.14 -10.72
N VAL A 176 -3.74 -0.09 -9.93
CA VAL A 176 -2.43 0.53 -10.13
C VAL A 176 -1.30 -0.49 -10.11
N LEU A 177 -0.17 -0.10 -10.72
CA LEU A 177 1.14 -0.70 -10.49
C LEU A 177 1.98 0.29 -9.70
N ILE A 178 2.91 -0.21 -8.89
CA ILE A 178 3.95 0.65 -8.30
C ILE A 178 4.91 1.03 -9.44
N ALA A 179 4.94 2.32 -9.80
CA ALA A 179 5.80 2.83 -10.87
C ALA A 179 7.22 3.10 -10.35
N GLU A 180 7.37 3.59 -9.12
CA GLU A 180 8.64 3.74 -8.43
C GLU A 180 8.90 2.56 -7.49
N HIS A 181 9.08 1.38 -8.09
CA HIS A 181 9.32 0.16 -7.33
C HIS A 181 10.81 -0.04 -7.04
N PHE A 182 11.15 -0.36 -5.78
CA PHE A 182 12.53 -0.52 -5.32
C PHE A 182 13.36 -1.47 -6.20
N TYR A 183 12.81 -2.61 -6.59
CA TYR A 183 13.52 -3.57 -7.44
C TYR A 183 13.65 -3.16 -8.91
N MET A 184 12.95 -2.10 -9.32
CA MET A 184 13.00 -1.57 -10.69
C MET A 184 13.86 -0.31 -10.82
N THR A 185 14.32 0.24 -9.70
CA THR A 185 15.25 1.39 -9.68
C THR A 185 16.70 0.93 -9.72
N THR A 186 17.58 1.81 -10.16
CA THR A 186 19.04 1.58 -10.15
C THR A 186 19.72 2.12 -8.89
N THR A 187 18.97 2.78 -8.01
CA THR A 187 19.49 3.41 -6.80
C THR A 187 19.08 2.58 -5.58
N GLY A 188 20.05 2.21 -4.76
CA GLY A 188 19.82 1.58 -3.47
C GLY A 188 19.45 2.59 -2.36
N VAL A 189 19.34 2.13 -1.12
CA VAL A 189 19.10 2.93 0.09
C VAL A 189 20.38 3.18 0.87
#